data_f2c6f9eeaa8516c43c28835fdda091d8
#
_entry.id   f2c6f9eeaa8516c43c28835fdda091d8
#
_cell.length_a   1.000
_cell.length_b   1.000
_cell.length_c   1.000
_cell.angle_alpha   90.00
_cell.angle_beta   90.00
_cell.angle_gamma   90.00
#
_symmetry.space_group_name_H-M   'P 1'
#
loop_
_entity.id
_entity.type
_entity.pdbx_description
1 polymer ?
#
loop_
_entity_poly.entity_id
_entity_poly.type
_entity_poly.pdbx_seq_one_letter_code
_entity_poly.pdbx_strand_id
1 'polypeptide(L)'
;SGQALCWGGNTYGQLGTGDTLDRLVPTPVVGPSDFVNVEVGGSSTCGIRRGGTVACWGRNFWGELGDGTVVDRAVPGDTLPIGGVVAELALGTGVNGYAVVRTTDGELWGWGNNLYGQLDPASIDFVPHPIPSALGISGVASVDASQVHICWLETGGTARCQADSASRPFDFTDLAFRGLSTASMHACGLDDAGRLFCTGDNTDGQVGPFPCSTCTRALQVPLPAPSVDFGTGDIRTCTLLTTGDVQCWGASSSASLTALPDIVSVSVRGLGTCALDRAGEVWCWNGWLVGDGTVAYRSAPTKVIRLYPGGSSLP
;
A
#
# COMPACT_ATOMS: atom_id res chain seq x y z
N SER A 1 -7.30 5.51 -19.83
CA SER A 1 -8.63 4.91 -19.88
C SER A 1 -9.24 4.77 -18.49
N GLY A 2 -8.53 4.47 -17.42
CA GLY A 2 -9.07 4.18 -16.07
C GLY A 2 -9.53 2.72 -15.89
N GLN A 3 -9.19 1.84 -16.84
CA GLN A 3 -9.37 0.40 -16.69
C GLN A 3 -8.31 -0.13 -15.72
N ALA A 4 -8.72 -0.76 -14.62
CA ALA A 4 -7.82 -1.46 -13.73
C ALA A 4 -7.48 -2.86 -14.29
N LEU A 5 -6.22 -3.28 -14.08
CA LEU A 5 -5.74 -4.62 -14.38
C LEU A 5 -5.20 -5.22 -13.08
N CYS A 6 -5.66 -6.44 -12.73
CA CYS A 6 -5.21 -7.15 -11.54
C CYS A 6 -4.67 -8.54 -11.91
N TRP A 7 -3.73 -9.03 -11.10
CA TRP A 7 -3.17 -10.38 -11.22
C TRP A 7 -2.70 -10.89 -9.86
N GLY A 8 -2.40 -12.16 -9.77
CA GLY A 8 -2.01 -12.80 -8.52
C GLY A 8 -3.07 -13.75 -7.99
N GLY A 9 -3.07 -13.95 -6.67
CA GLY A 9 -4.05 -14.78 -5.96
C GLY A 9 -5.44 -14.17 -5.94
N ASN A 10 -6.48 -15.03 -6.06
CA ASN A 10 -7.87 -14.59 -6.19
C ASN A 10 -8.86 -15.37 -5.32
N THR A 11 -8.41 -16.01 -4.27
CA THR A 11 -9.25 -16.89 -3.42
C THR A 11 -10.55 -16.25 -2.94
N TYR A 12 -10.56 -14.93 -2.73
CA TYR A 12 -11.70 -14.15 -2.25
C TYR A 12 -12.32 -13.24 -3.33
N GLY A 13 -11.89 -13.37 -4.60
CA GLY A 13 -12.33 -12.48 -5.67
C GLY A 13 -11.63 -11.10 -5.67
N GLN A 14 -10.50 -10.96 -4.97
CA GLN A 14 -9.77 -9.70 -4.82
C GLN A 14 -9.18 -9.14 -6.12
N LEU A 15 -9.15 -9.92 -7.19
CA LEU A 15 -8.78 -9.42 -8.53
C LEU A 15 -9.92 -8.73 -9.26
N GLY A 16 -11.18 -8.90 -8.80
CA GLY A 16 -12.34 -8.25 -9.42
C GLY A 16 -12.70 -8.78 -10.80
N THR A 17 -12.30 -10.00 -11.11
CA THR A 17 -12.49 -10.64 -12.45
C THR A 17 -13.81 -11.38 -12.60
N GLY A 18 -14.70 -11.32 -11.60
CA GLY A 18 -16.01 -11.98 -11.58
C GLY A 18 -15.99 -13.43 -11.13
N ASP A 19 -14.83 -13.94 -10.73
CA ASP A 19 -14.60 -15.29 -10.23
C ASP A 19 -13.53 -15.29 -9.11
N THR A 20 -13.11 -16.48 -8.67
CA THR A 20 -12.10 -16.67 -7.63
C THR A 20 -10.87 -17.40 -8.15
N LEU A 21 -10.60 -17.36 -9.45
CA LEU A 21 -9.46 -18.02 -10.07
C LEU A 21 -8.24 -17.09 -10.10
N ASP A 22 -7.06 -17.61 -9.73
CA ASP A 22 -5.80 -16.89 -9.81
C ASP A 22 -5.49 -16.45 -11.25
N ARG A 23 -4.80 -15.33 -11.40
CA ARG A 23 -4.35 -14.82 -12.70
C ARG A 23 -2.84 -14.68 -12.72
N LEU A 24 -2.22 -15.33 -13.70
CA LEU A 24 -0.77 -15.31 -13.90
C LEU A 24 -0.30 -14.08 -14.69
N VAL A 25 -1.24 -13.35 -15.29
CA VAL A 25 -1.00 -12.15 -16.11
C VAL A 25 -2.02 -11.07 -15.77
N PRO A 26 -1.68 -9.79 -15.97
CA PRO A 26 -2.64 -8.69 -15.78
C PRO A 26 -3.96 -8.95 -16.52
N THR A 27 -5.06 -8.97 -15.77
CA THR A 27 -6.41 -9.28 -16.28
C THR A 27 -7.32 -8.10 -15.96
N PRO A 28 -8.17 -7.66 -16.91
CA PRO A 28 -9.10 -6.57 -16.69
C PRO A 28 -10.06 -6.85 -15.53
N VAL A 29 -10.22 -5.87 -14.66
CA VAL A 29 -11.27 -5.84 -13.63
C VAL A 29 -12.61 -5.66 -14.32
N VAL A 30 -13.61 -6.44 -13.92
CA VAL A 30 -14.98 -6.37 -14.48
C VAL A 30 -15.72 -5.16 -13.92
N GLY A 31 -16.42 -4.40 -14.77
CA GLY A 31 -17.28 -3.31 -14.35
C GLY A 31 -16.69 -1.93 -14.64
N PRO A 32 -16.53 -1.03 -13.63
CA PRO A 32 -16.11 0.34 -13.88
C PRO A 32 -14.74 0.45 -14.56
N SER A 33 -14.60 1.40 -15.50
CA SER A 33 -13.35 1.71 -16.20
C SER A 33 -12.93 3.18 -16.02
N ASP A 34 -13.31 3.77 -14.89
CA ASP A 34 -13.09 5.16 -14.54
C ASP A 34 -12.26 5.31 -13.25
N PHE A 35 -11.52 4.29 -12.86
CA PHE A 35 -10.61 4.36 -11.73
C PHE A 35 -9.48 5.36 -11.97
N VAL A 36 -9.17 6.17 -10.96
CA VAL A 36 -8.04 7.10 -10.92
C VAL A 36 -6.94 6.61 -9.99
N ASN A 37 -7.30 5.77 -9.02
CA ASN A 37 -6.38 5.07 -8.13
C ASN A 37 -6.98 3.70 -7.79
N VAL A 38 -6.11 2.71 -7.53
CA VAL A 38 -6.47 1.38 -7.01
C VAL A 38 -5.43 0.98 -5.97
N GLU A 39 -5.90 0.60 -4.79
CA GLU A 39 -5.09 0.09 -3.70
C GLU A 39 -5.45 -1.35 -3.37
N VAL A 40 -4.44 -2.12 -2.98
CA VAL A 40 -4.59 -3.52 -2.59
C VAL A 40 -4.28 -3.71 -1.12
N GLY A 41 -5.19 -4.36 -0.40
CA GLY A 41 -4.98 -4.84 0.96
C GLY A 41 -4.46 -6.28 0.98
N GLY A 42 -4.58 -6.95 2.11
CA GLY A 42 -4.19 -8.35 2.24
C GLY A 42 -5.01 -9.31 1.38
N SER A 43 -6.32 -9.09 1.27
CA SER A 43 -7.24 -9.94 0.50
C SER A 43 -8.43 -9.16 -0.07
N SER A 44 -8.39 -7.85 -0.04
CA SER A 44 -9.38 -6.94 -0.62
C SER A 44 -8.69 -5.90 -1.48
N THR A 45 -9.45 -5.31 -2.37
CA THR A 45 -8.99 -4.24 -3.28
C THR A 45 -10.04 -3.15 -3.30
N CYS A 46 -9.63 -1.89 -3.27
CA CYS A 46 -10.52 -0.76 -3.45
C CYS A 46 -9.94 0.20 -4.49
N GLY A 47 -10.81 0.91 -5.17
CA GLY A 47 -10.40 1.92 -6.13
C GLY A 47 -11.21 3.20 -6.00
N ILE A 48 -10.54 4.34 -6.15
CA ILE A 48 -11.17 5.65 -6.26
C ILE A 48 -11.61 5.83 -7.71
N ARG A 49 -12.88 6.13 -7.91
CA ARG A 49 -13.43 6.48 -9.22
C ARG A 49 -13.26 7.97 -9.51
N ARG A 50 -13.34 8.37 -10.76
CA ARG A 50 -13.15 9.76 -11.22
C ARG A 50 -14.02 10.78 -10.49
N GLY A 51 -15.19 10.38 -10.00
CA GLY A 51 -16.08 11.24 -9.19
C GLY A 51 -15.72 11.32 -7.71
N GLY A 52 -14.65 10.65 -7.25
CA GLY A 52 -14.25 10.61 -5.85
C GLY A 52 -15.08 9.65 -5.00
N THR A 53 -15.86 8.76 -5.61
CA THR A 53 -16.49 7.63 -4.94
C THR A 53 -15.53 6.45 -4.89
N VAL A 54 -15.76 5.52 -3.95
CA VAL A 54 -14.92 4.34 -3.76
C VAL A 54 -15.73 3.09 -4.12
N ALA A 55 -15.09 2.18 -4.85
CA ALA A 55 -15.62 0.83 -5.08
C ALA A 55 -14.62 -0.20 -4.57
N CYS A 56 -15.10 -1.19 -3.81
CA CYS A 56 -14.28 -2.23 -3.20
C CYS A 56 -14.73 -3.63 -3.63
N TRP A 57 -13.80 -4.59 -3.57
CA TRP A 57 -14.06 -6.01 -3.89
C TRP A 57 -13.04 -6.93 -3.21
N GLY A 58 -13.29 -8.21 -3.18
CA GLY A 58 -12.51 -9.22 -2.49
C GLY A 58 -13.16 -9.68 -1.19
N ARG A 59 -12.34 -10.03 -0.22
CA ARG A 59 -12.75 -10.47 1.10
C ARG A 59 -13.47 -9.37 1.86
N ASN A 60 -14.48 -9.77 2.65
CA ASN A 60 -15.30 -8.84 3.45
C ASN A 60 -15.61 -9.34 4.87
N PHE A 61 -14.80 -10.22 5.41
CA PHE A 61 -15.05 -10.83 6.73
C PHE A 61 -15.16 -9.79 7.86
N TRP A 62 -14.39 -8.72 7.79
CA TRP A 62 -14.38 -7.61 8.75
C TRP A 62 -15.23 -6.41 8.31
N GLY A 63 -15.93 -6.52 7.18
CA GLY A 63 -16.63 -5.38 6.58
C GLY A 63 -15.70 -4.45 5.81
N GLU A 64 -14.54 -4.95 5.38
CA GLU A 64 -13.49 -4.18 4.71
C GLU A 64 -13.90 -3.60 3.34
N LEU A 65 -15.04 -4.03 2.80
CA LEU A 65 -15.61 -3.46 1.56
C LEU A 65 -16.46 -2.20 1.81
N GLY A 66 -16.83 -1.91 3.06
CA GLY A 66 -17.56 -0.68 3.41
C GLY A 66 -18.97 -0.58 2.83
N ASP A 67 -19.57 -1.68 2.43
CA ASP A 67 -20.89 -1.74 1.77
C ASP A 67 -22.05 -2.07 2.73
N GLY A 68 -21.79 -2.07 4.03
CA GLY A 68 -22.75 -2.41 5.09
C GLY A 68 -22.93 -3.91 5.29
N THR A 69 -22.17 -4.75 4.60
CA THR A 69 -22.21 -6.22 4.70
C THR A 69 -20.89 -6.80 5.17
N VAL A 70 -20.86 -8.12 5.37
CA VAL A 70 -19.66 -8.92 5.63
C VAL A 70 -19.52 -10.06 4.60
N VAL A 71 -20.02 -9.83 3.39
CA VAL A 71 -20.06 -10.83 2.31
C VAL A 71 -19.02 -10.50 1.26
N ASP A 72 -18.17 -11.47 0.92
CA ASP A 72 -17.12 -11.35 -0.11
C ASP A 72 -17.74 -11.01 -1.48
N ARG A 73 -16.99 -10.28 -2.30
CA ARG A 73 -17.44 -9.82 -3.61
C ARG A 73 -16.34 -9.95 -4.67
N ALA A 74 -16.60 -10.68 -5.74
CA ALA A 74 -15.63 -10.93 -6.82
C ALA A 74 -15.67 -9.85 -7.94
N VAL A 75 -16.44 -8.79 -7.79
CA VAL A 75 -16.53 -7.65 -8.71
C VAL A 75 -16.58 -6.34 -7.93
N PRO A 76 -16.09 -5.22 -8.47
CA PRO A 76 -16.22 -3.92 -7.82
C PRO A 76 -17.66 -3.56 -7.46
N GLY A 77 -17.87 -3.07 -6.26
CA GLY A 77 -19.14 -2.52 -5.81
C GLY A 77 -18.90 -1.29 -4.93
N ASP A 78 -19.78 -0.30 -5.08
CA ASP A 78 -19.66 0.96 -4.36
C ASP A 78 -19.76 0.75 -2.85
N THR A 79 -18.98 1.50 -2.08
CA THR A 79 -19.12 1.61 -0.62
C THR A 79 -20.40 2.36 -0.27
N LEU A 80 -20.82 2.29 1.00
CA LEU A 80 -21.79 3.24 1.54
C LEU A 80 -21.22 4.66 1.48
N PRO A 81 -22.08 5.71 1.54
CA PRO A 81 -21.65 7.09 1.42
C PRO A 81 -20.57 7.47 2.42
N ILE A 82 -19.53 8.15 1.93
CA ILE A 82 -18.46 8.81 2.69
C ILE A 82 -18.79 10.31 2.71
N GLY A 83 -18.50 10.99 3.81
CA GLY A 83 -18.87 12.40 4.01
C GLY A 83 -18.02 13.40 3.23
N GLY A 84 -17.66 13.09 1.99
CA GLY A 84 -16.87 13.96 1.12
C GLY A 84 -16.38 13.28 -0.14
N VAL A 85 -15.65 14.04 -0.97
CA VAL A 85 -14.98 13.52 -2.17
C VAL A 85 -13.67 12.89 -1.75
N VAL A 86 -13.47 11.60 -2.04
CA VAL A 86 -12.25 10.87 -1.68
C VAL A 86 -11.11 11.26 -2.60
N ALA A 87 -9.98 11.65 -2.00
CA ALA A 87 -8.76 12.05 -2.68
C ALA A 87 -7.65 10.99 -2.56
N GLU A 88 -7.65 10.21 -1.48
CA GLU A 88 -6.63 9.20 -1.21
C GLU A 88 -7.25 8.01 -0.48
N LEU A 89 -6.69 6.82 -0.71
CA LEU A 89 -7.15 5.56 -0.15
C LEU A 89 -5.93 4.76 0.32
N ALA A 90 -6.03 4.17 1.51
CA ALA A 90 -5.05 3.26 2.05
C ALA A 90 -5.74 2.03 2.62
N LEU A 91 -5.22 0.84 2.33
CA LEU A 91 -5.76 -0.43 2.79
C LEU A 91 -4.81 -1.11 3.77
N GLY A 92 -5.37 -1.65 4.84
CA GLY A 92 -4.63 -2.50 5.76
C GLY A 92 -4.08 -3.75 5.07
N THR A 93 -2.84 -4.10 5.34
CA THR A 93 -2.19 -5.30 4.83
C THR A 93 -2.49 -6.53 5.72
N GLY A 94 -2.17 -7.73 5.24
CA GLY A 94 -2.36 -8.97 6.02
C GLY A 94 -3.82 -9.44 6.11
N VAL A 95 -4.14 -10.16 7.19
CA VAL A 95 -5.45 -10.83 7.35
C VAL A 95 -6.52 -9.95 8.02
N ASN A 96 -6.13 -8.80 8.54
CA ASN A 96 -7.00 -7.89 9.28
C ASN A 96 -7.44 -6.74 8.35
N GLY A 97 -8.32 -7.06 7.39
CA GLY A 97 -8.76 -6.12 6.36
C GLY A 97 -9.47 -4.90 6.95
N TYR A 98 -8.99 -3.72 6.61
CA TYR A 98 -9.63 -2.43 6.86
C TYR A 98 -9.23 -1.43 5.78
N ALA A 99 -9.98 -0.38 5.66
CA ALA A 99 -9.71 0.71 4.74
C ALA A 99 -9.76 2.06 5.45
N VAL A 100 -8.92 2.98 5.02
CA VAL A 100 -8.95 4.39 5.42
C VAL A 100 -8.90 5.24 4.16
N VAL A 101 -9.69 6.28 4.12
CA VAL A 101 -9.67 7.27 3.05
C VAL A 101 -9.45 8.66 3.61
N ARG A 102 -8.79 9.50 2.82
CA ARG A 102 -8.71 10.93 3.03
C ARG A 102 -9.61 11.63 2.00
N THR A 103 -10.45 12.50 2.49
CA THR A 103 -11.29 13.35 1.64
C THR A 103 -10.50 14.60 1.17
N THR A 104 -11.03 15.30 0.18
CA THR A 104 -10.38 16.52 -0.39
C THR A 104 -10.25 17.66 0.61
N ASP A 105 -11.06 17.69 1.65
CA ASP A 105 -11.01 18.65 2.78
C ASP A 105 -10.09 18.19 3.92
N GLY A 106 -9.43 17.02 3.76
CA GLY A 106 -8.42 16.52 4.68
C GLY A 106 -8.97 15.76 5.88
N GLU A 107 -10.21 15.29 5.84
CA GLU A 107 -10.78 14.41 6.87
C GLU A 107 -10.46 12.94 6.58
N LEU A 108 -10.26 12.15 7.66
CA LEU A 108 -10.12 10.70 7.56
C LEU A 108 -11.41 9.98 7.89
N TRP A 109 -11.75 9.00 7.06
CA TRP A 109 -12.83 8.05 7.25
C TRP A 109 -12.27 6.63 7.19
N GLY A 110 -12.85 5.70 7.99
CA GLY A 110 -12.37 4.32 8.02
C GLY A 110 -13.48 3.32 8.24
N TRP A 111 -13.21 2.07 7.88
CA TRP A 111 -14.10 0.92 8.06
C TRP A 111 -13.32 -0.40 8.02
N GLY A 112 -13.95 -1.49 8.47
CA GLY A 112 -13.35 -2.81 8.51
C GLY A 112 -12.91 -3.23 9.90
N ASN A 113 -11.74 -3.82 10.04
CA ASN A 113 -11.18 -4.32 11.29
C ASN A 113 -10.67 -3.20 12.20
N ASN A 114 -10.93 -3.30 13.50
CA ASN A 114 -10.37 -2.38 14.52
C ASN A 114 -9.66 -3.12 15.68
N LEU A 115 -9.16 -4.32 15.43
CA LEU A 115 -8.55 -5.19 16.44
C LEU A 115 -7.33 -4.56 17.14
N TYR A 116 -6.65 -3.65 16.47
CA TYR A 116 -5.47 -2.94 16.98
C TYR A 116 -5.73 -1.46 17.25
N GLY A 117 -6.99 -1.03 17.32
CA GLY A 117 -7.34 0.38 17.53
C GLY A 117 -6.95 1.30 16.37
N GLN A 118 -6.70 0.75 15.19
CA GLN A 118 -6.29 1.52 14.01
C GLN A 118 -7.38 2.48 13.51
N LEU A 119 -8.65 2.16 13.72
CA LEU A 119 -9.78 3.03 13.40
C LEU A 119 -10.23 3.87 14.59
N ASP A 120 -10.28 3.25 15.78
CA ASP A 120 -10.62 3.91 17.05
C ASP A 120 -9.84 3.25 18.20
N PRO A 121 -8.79 3.90 18.75
CA PRO A 121 -8.00 3.32 19.83
C PRO A 121 -8.76 3.23 21.17
N ALA A 122 -9.89 3.94 21.31
CA ALA A 122 -10.74 3.88 22.51
C ALA A 122 -11.74 2.72 22.47
N SER A 123 -11.94 2.08 21.31
CA SER A 123 -12.96 1.06 21.09
C SER A 123 -12.36 -0.15 20.34
N ILE A 124 -11.28 -0.73 20.91
CA ILE A 124 -10.66 -1.94 20.35
C ILE A 124 -11.61 -3.13 20.53
N ASP A 125 -12.01 -3.76 19.44
CA ASP A 125 -12.95 -4.87 19.46
C ASP A 125 -12.71 -5.90 18.33
N PHE A 126 -13.45 -7.00 18.41
CA PHE A 126 -13.48 -8.08 17.42
C PHE A 126 -14.76 -8.05 16.57
N VAL A 127 -15.36 -6.88 16.43
CA VAL A 127 -16.61 -6.70 15.67
C VAL A 127 -16.30 -6.13 14.29
N PRO A 128 -16.92 -6.64 13.22
CA PRO A 128 -16.81 -6.01 11.90
C PRO A 128 -17.42 -4.60 11.88
N HIS A 129 -16.73 -3.65 11.25
CA HIS A 129 -17.21 -2.29 11.03
C HIS A 129 -17.48 -2.08 9.53
N PRO A 130 -18.61 -2.58 8.98
CA PRO A 130 -18.87 -2.58 7.53
C PRO A 130 -19.34 -1.22 6.97
N ILE A 131 -19.42 -0.19 7.81
CA ILE A 131 -19.94 1.12 7.44
C ILE A 131 -18.84 2.16 7.58
N PRO A 132 -18.50 2.92 6.50
CA PRO A 132 -17.58 4.02 6.59
C PRO A 132 -17.97 5.04 7.68
N SER A 133 -17.04 5.36 8.57
CA SER A 133 -17.24 6.29 9.70
C SER A 133 -16.11 7.29 9.76
N ALA A 134 -16.43 8.54 10.14
CA ALA A 134 -15.41 9.58 10.34
C ALA A 134 -14.55 9.24 11.56
N LEU A 135 -13.23 9.32 11.41
CA LEU A 135 -12.26 9.02 12.47
C LEU A 135 -12.02 10.21 13.40
N GLY A 136 -12.60 11.39 13.11
CA GLY A 136 -12.38 12.62 13.88
C GLY A 136 -10.99 13.24 13.68
N ILE A 137 -10.26 12.79 12.65
CA ILE A 137 -8.93 13.28 12.28
C ILE A 137 -9.07 14.17 11.04
N SER A 138 -8.55 15.40 11.12
CA SER A 138 -8.66 16.40 10.05
C SER A 138 -7.31 17.09 9.80
N GLY A 139 -7.23 17.90 8.73
CA GLY A 139 -5.99 18.59 8.35
C GLY A 139 -4.93 17.66 7.79
N VAL A 140 -5.35 16.51 7.23
CA VAL A 140 -4.47 15.47 6.70
C VAL A 140 -4.06 15.79 5.26
N ALA A 141 -2.76 15.73 4.98
CA ALA A 141 -2.17 15.87 3.65
C ALA A 141 -2.02 14.53 2.92
N SER A 142 -1.67 13.46 3.63
CA SER A 142 -1.63 12.09 3.08
C SER A 142 -1.83 11.05 4.17
N VAL A 143 -2.24 9.83 3.79
CA VAL A 143 -2.47 8.71 4.69
C VAL A 143 -1.89 7.43 4.11
N ASP A 144 -1.31 6.57 4.96
CA ASP A 144 -0.92 5.21 4.62
C ASP A 144 -1.37 4.24 5.72
N ALA A 145 -1.55 2.97 5.37
CA ALA A 145 -2.09 1.95 6.23
C ALA A 145 -1.28 0.65 6.16
N SER A 146 -1.08 0.03 7.30
CA SER A 146 -0.41 -1.26 7.42
C SER A 146 -1.36 -2.32 8.00
N GLN A 147 -0.83 -3.42 8.50
CA GLN A 147 -1.66 -4.43 9.15
C GLN A 147 -2.27 -3.92 10.47
N VAL A 148 -1.55 -3.08 11.22
CA VAL A 148 -1.88 -2.73 12.61
C VAL A 148 -1.91 -1.21 12.89
N HIS A 149 -1.49 -0.38 11.93
CA HIS A 149 -1.39 1.07 12.09
C HIS A 149 -2.02 1.80 10.93
N ILE A 150 -2.60 2.97 11.19
CA ILE A 150 -2.71 4.05 10.22
C ILE A 150 -1.69 5.13 10.55
N CYS A 151 -1.01 5.64 9.54
CA CYS A 151 -0.12 6.79 9.69
C CYS A 151 -0.53 7.87 8.69
N TRP A 152 -0.41 9.14 9.09
CA TRP A 152 -0.75 10.26 8.22
C TRP A 152 0.22 11.42 8.37
N LEU A 153 0.31 12.23 7.35
CA LEU A 153 0.96 13.53 7.40
C LEU A 153 -0.09 14.62 7.59
N GLU A 154 0.13 15.48 8.58
CA GLU A 154 -0.58 16.74 8.70
C GLU A 154 -0.13 17.70 7.59
N THR A 155 -0.93 18.74 7.28
CA THR A 155 -0.63 19.72 6.23
C THR A 155 0.68 20.49 6.43
N GLY A 156 1.33 20.38 7.59
CA GLY A 156 2.66 20.91 7.88
C GLY A 156 3.80 19.90 7.73
N GLY A 157 3.51 18.67 7.25
CA GLY A 157 4.49 17.59 7.10
C GLY A 157 4.78 16.80 8.38
N THR A 158 4.10 17.09 9.49
CA THR A 158 4.23 16.32 10.73
C THR A 158 3.61 14.95 10.56
N ALA A 159 4.37 13.88 10.84
CA ALA A 159 3.86 12.52 10.81
C ALA A 159 3.16 12.15 12.13
N ARG A 160 2.01 11.50 12.02
CA ARG A 160 1.26 10.91 13.12
C ARG A 160 0.93 9.47 12.78
N CYS A 161 0.88 8.61 13.81
CA CYS A 161 0.43 7.24 13.66
C CYS A 161 -0.54 6.87 14.78
N GLN A 162 -1.52 6.03 14.45
CA GLN A 162 -2.52 5.52 15.38
C GLN A 162 -2.55 4.00 15.34
N ALA A 163 -2.51 3.40 16.52
CA ALA A 163 -2.72 1.99 16.81
C ALA A 163 -3.01 1.86 18.31
N ASP A 164 -3.15 0.63 18.81
CA ASP A 164 -3.26 0.39 20.24
C ASP A 164 -1.96 0.83 20.97
N SER A 165 -2.08 1.09 22.28
CA SER A 165 -0.97 1.52 23.14
C SER A 165 0.14 0.47 23.31
N ALA A 166 -0.11 -0.79 22.94
CA ALA A 166 0.86 -1.88 22.98
C ALA A 166 1.67 -1.96 21.65
N SER A 167 1.09 -1.49 20.56
CA SER A 167 1.74 -1.31 19.28
C SER A 167 2.53 0.00 19.33
N ARG A 168 3.85 -0.07 19.43
CA ARG A 168 4.72 1.08 19.64
C ARG A 168 4.47 2.15 18.57
N PRO A 169 4.06 3.38 18.93
CA PRO A 169 3.96 4.46 17.97
C PRO A 169 5.34 4.76 17.39
N PHE A 170 5.39 4.96 16.08
CA PHE A 170 6.63 5.39 15.42
C PHE A 170 6.97 6.83 15.85
N ASP A 171 8.22 7.06 16.29
CA ASP A 171 8.66 8.37 16.74
C ASP A 171 9.35 9.14 15.61
N PHE A 172 8.63 10.10 15.05
CA PHE A 172 9.10 11.05 14.05
C PHE A 172 9.21 12.48 14.61
N THR A 173 9.38 12.62 15.93
CA THR A 173 9.46 13.93 16.59
C THR A 173 10.52 14.81 15.93
N ASP A 174 10.20 16.11 15.77
CA ASP A 174 11.03 17.14 15.17
C ASP A 174 11.37 16.95 13.67
N LEU A 175 10.66 16.05 12.99
CA LEU A 175 10.84 15.81 11.55
C LEU A 175 9.58 16.22 10.77
N ALA A 176 9.81 16.76 9.57
CA ALA A 176 8.74 17.08 8.62
C ALA A 176 8.99 16.32 7.31
N PHE A 177 7.92 15.78 6.74
CA PHE A 177 7.98 14.91 5.57
C PHE A 177 7.02 15.38 4.48
N ARG A 178 7.37 15.06 3.24
CA ARG A 178 6.51 15.17 2.06
C ARG A 178 5.88 13.83 1.65
N GLY A 179 6.37 12.72 2.19
CA GLY A 179 5.87 11.37 1.94
C GLY A 179 6.08 10.48 3.16
N LEU A 180 5.15 9.56 3.38
CA LEU A 180 5.14 8.60 4.48
C LEU A 180 4.75 7.24 3.91
N SER A 181 5.41 6.19 4.37
CA SER A 181 5.01 4.80 4.10
C SER A 181 5.15 3.98 5.37
N THR A 182 4.15 3.16 5.65
CA THR A 182 4.09 2.32 6.85
C THR A 182 3.90 0.85 6.50
N ALA A 183 4.61 0.00 7.22
CA ALA A 183 4.46 -1.44 7.22
C ALA A 183 4.05 -1.93 8.62
N SER A 184 3.85 -3.23 8.79
CA SER A 184 3.34 -3.79 10.04
C SER A 184 4.17 -3.42 11.27
N MET A 185 5.50 -3.35 11.12
CA MET A 185 6.42 -3.18 12.25
C MET A 185 7.42 -2.03 12.09
N HIS A 186 7.45 -1.35 10.94
CA HIS A 186 8.31 -0.20 10.71
C HIS A 186 7.64 0.83 9.80
N ALA A 187 8.13 2.06 9.82
CA ALA A 187 7.66 3.13 8.97
C ALA A 187 8.82 4.01 8.54
N CYS A 188 8.68 4.64 7.38
CA CYS A 188 9.66 5.57 6.84
C CYS A 188 8.97 6.87 6.39
N GLY A 189 9.69 7.98 6.55
CA GLY A 189 9.29 9.31 6.07
C GLY A 189 10.35 9.91 5.18
N LEU A 190 9.94 10.55 4.09
CA LEU A 190 10.80 11.22 3.12
C LEU A 190 10.62 12.74 3.23
N ASP A 191 11.71 13.47 3.47
CA ASP A 191 11.69 14.93 3.55
C ASP A 191 11.88 15.62 2.19
N ASP A 192 11.74 16.94 2.17
CA ASP A 192 11.88 17.75 0.95
C ASP A 192 13.30 17.73 0.35
N ALA A 193 14.32 17.42 1.16
CA ALA A 193 15.70 17.28 0.70
C ALA A 193 16.00 15.90 0.10
N GLY A 194 15.03 14.99 0.07
CA GLY A 194 15.21 13.61 -0.37
C GLY A 194 15.94 12.73 0.64
N ARG A 195 15.96 13.11 1.92
CA ARG A 195 16.50 12.28 3.00
C ARG A 195 15.39 11.36 3.50
N LEU A 196 15.72 10.09 3.61
CA LEU A 196 14.80 9.06 4.12
C LEU A 196 15.11 8.76 5.58
N PHE A 197 14.09 8.76 6.42
CA PHE A 197 14.16 8.47 7.84
C PHE A 197 13.25 7.29 8.15
N CYS A 198 13.77 6.26 8.83
CA CYS A 198 13.00 5.07 9.17
C CYS A 198 13.07 4.78 10.68
N THR A 199 12.01 4.16 11.22
CA THR A 199 11.86 3.78 12.63
C THR A 199 11.08 2.47 12.75
N GLY A 200 11.18 1.78 13.87
CA GLY A 200 10.45 0.55 14.16
C GLY A 200 11.36 -0.67 14.25
N ASP A 201 10.80 -1.84 13.93
CA ASP A 201 11.52 -3.11 13.93
C ASP A 201 12.61 -3.13 12.87
N ASN A 202 13.80 -3.58 13.25
CA ASN A 202 15.00 -3.69 12.41
C ASN A 202 15.66 -5.08 12.53
N THR A 203 14.92 -6.08 12.98
CA THR A 203 15.46 -7.43 13.15
C THR A 203 15.93 -8.06 11.84
N ASP A 204 15.28 -7.69 10.74
CA ASP A 204 15.63 -8.07 9.38
C ASP A 204 16.46 -7.00 8.64
N GLY A 205 16.81 -5.88 9.31
CA GLY A 205 17.52 -4.75 8.72
C GLY A 205 16.61 -3.81 7.90
N GLN A 206 15.29 -3.88 8.05
CA GLN A 206 14.31 -3.13 7.24
C GLN A 206 14.30 -1.62 7.51
N VAL A 207 14.75 -1.17 8.69
CA VAL A 207 14.95 0.26 9.00
C VAL A 207 16.24 0.80 8.37
N GLY A 208 17.27 -0.05 8.24
CA GLY A 208 18.57 0.32 7.67
C GLY A 208 19.75 -0.26 8.44
N PRO A 209 21.00 0.12 8.09
CA PRO A 209 22.22 -0.46 8.66
C PRO A 209 22.52 0.08 10.06
N PHE A 210 21.55 -0.01 10.96
CA PHE A 210 21.67 0.48 12.33
C PHE A 210 21.82 -0.68 13.32
N PRO A 211 22.52 -0.47 14.46
CA PRO A 211 22.75 -1.54 15.46
C PRO A 211 21.54 -1.84 16.36
N CYS A 212 20.39 -1.19 16.15
CA CYS A 212 19.16 -1.44 16.89
C CYS A 212 18.36 -2.60 16.27
N SER A 213 17.87 -3.54 17.08
CA SER A 213 16.85 -4.52 16.66
C SER A 213 15.44 -3.91 16.59
N THR A 214 15.21 -2.86 17.38
CA THR A 214 14.04 -1.98 17.31
C THR A 214 14.54 -0.56 17.47
N CYS A 215 14.36 0.25 16.43
CA CYS A 215 14.77 1.65 16.42
C CYS A 215 13.60 2.51 16.87
N THR A 216 13.64 3.00 18.12
CA THR A 216 12.50 3.71 18.75
C THR A 216 12.33 5.14 18.26
N ARG A 217 13.32 5.72 17.58
CA ARG A 217 13.27 7.01 16.90
C ARG A 217 13.63 6.86 15.43
N ALA A 218 13.12 7.74 14.60
CA ALA A 218 13.46 7.78 13.20
C ALA A 218 14.96 8.12 13.00
N LEU A 219 15.64 7.28 12.25
CA LEU A 219 17.06 7.40 11.91
C LEU A 219 17.20 7.67 10.41
N GLN A 220 18.05 8.64 10.06
CA GLN A 220 18.33 8.94 8.67
C GLN A 220 19.08 7.77 8.00
N VAL A 221 18.49 7.17 6.98
CA VAL A 221 19.13 6.10 6.21
C VAL A 221 20.28 6.68 5.37
N PRO A 222 21.50 6.10 5.45
CA PRO A 222 22.63 6.57 4.63
C PRO A 222 22.44 6.14 3.18
N LEU A 223 21.96 7.04 2.33
CA LEU A 223 21.76 6.82 0.89
C LEU A 223 22.87 7.50 0.08
N PRO A 224 23.34 6.93 -1.04
CA PRO A 224 24.39 7.50 -1.89
C PRO A 224 23.91 8.73 -2.69
N ALA A 225 22.59 8.92 -2.84
CA ALA A 225 21.95 10.05 -3.49
C ALA A 225 20.57 10.30 -2.85
N PRO A 226 19.97 11.49 -3.04
CA PRO A 226 18.63 11.77 -2.54
C PRO A 226 17.58 10.80 -3.10
N SER A 227 16.61 10.43 -2.26
CA SER A 227 15.44 9.64 -2.61
C SER A 227 14.38 10.51 -3.29
N VAL A 228 13.69 9.95 -4.30
CA VAL A 228 12.56 10.59 -4.97
C VAL A 228 11.26 9.87 -4.74
N ASP A 229 11.32 8.53 -4.51
CA ASP A 229 10.18 7.67 -4.22
C ASP A 229 10.62 6.50 -3.34
N PHE A 230 9.72 5.93 -2.55
CA PHE A 230 10.03 4.82 -1.66
C PHE A 230 8.76 4.07 -1.24
N GLY A 231 8.97 2.86 -0.71
CA GLY A 231 7.90 2.08 -0.12
C GLY A 231 8.43 1.12 0.93
N THR A 232 7.55 0.74 1.87
CA THR A 232 7.82 -0.21 2.93
C THR A 232 6.95 -1.45 2.76
N GLY A 233 7.56 -2.63 2.88
CA GLY A 233 6.89 -3.93 2.99
C GLY A 233 7.14 -4.52 4.38
N ASP A 234 6.65 -5.72 4.66
CA ASP A 234 6.67 -6.28 6.02
C ASP A 234 8.09 -6.37 6.62
N ILE A 235 9.07 -6.76 5.82
CA ILE A 235 10.46 -7.00 6.27
C ILE A 235 11.49 -6.30 5.37
N ARG A 236 11.09 -5.30 4.59
CA ARG A 236 12.00 -4.57 3.70
C ARG A 236 11.53 -3.16 3.41
N THR A 237 12.48 -2.36 2.94
CA THR A 237 12.25 -1.02 2.40
C THR A 237 12.96 -0.90 1.06
N CYS A 238 12.35 -0.26 0.09
CA CYS A 238 13.00 0.10 -1.17
C CYS A 238 12.84 1.60 -1.43
N THR A 239 13.83 2.18 -2.09
CA THR A 239 13.82 3.59 -2.50
C THR A 239 14.31 3.74 -3.94
N LEU A 240 13.73 4.69 -4.65
CA LEU A 240 14.22 5.18 -5.93
C LEU A 240 15.05 6.44 -5.69
N LEU A 241 16.27 6.43 -6.18
CA LEU A 241 17.22 7.55 -6.04
C LEU A 241 17.11 8.52 -7.23
N THR A 242 17.59 9.75 -7.04
CA THR A 242 17.72 10.73 -8.13
C THR A 242 18.62 10.28 -9.27
N THR A 243 19.48 9.27 -9.05
CA THR A 243 20.30 8.61 -10.08
C THR A 243 19.51 7.67 -10.99
N GLY A 244 18.26 7.33 -10.62
CA GLY A 244 17.45 6.32 -11.27
C GLY A 244 17.64 4.90 -10.72
N ASP A 245 18.56 4.72 -9.78
CA ASP A 245 18.80 3.42 -9.15
C ASP A 245 17.73 3.10 -8.10
N VAL A 246 17.31 1.84 -8.03
CA VAL A 246 16.46 1.33 -6.95
C VAL A 246 17.34 0.62 -5.94
N GLN A 247 17.29 1.04 -4.68
CA GLN A 247 17.94 0.38 -3.56
C GLN A 247 16.91 -0.27 -2.65
N CYS A 248 17.13 -1.52 -2.26
CA CYS A 248 16.30 -2.23 -1.29
C CYS A 248 17.18 -2.81 -0.18
N TRP A 249 16.67 -2.82 1.05
CA TRP A 249 17.29 -3.44 2.22
C TRP A 249 16.25 -4.12 3.12
N GLY A 250 16.72 -4.94 4.07
CA GLY A 250 15.89 -5.82 4.89
C GLY A 250 16.09 -7.28 4.52
N ALA A 251 15.20 -8.17 4.95
CA ALA A 251 15.30 -9.60 4.68
C ALA A 251 15.33 -9.90 3.17
N SER A 252 16.21 -10.81 2.80
CA SER A 252 16.38 -11.35 1.43
C SER A 252 16.80 -10.32 0.37
N SER A 253 17.28 -9.13 0.73
CA SER A 253 17.67 -8.16 -0.29
C SER A 253 18.75 -7.19 0.16
N SER A 254 19.96 -7.42 -0.26
CA SER A 254 21.03 -6.41 -0.30
C SER A 254 21.43 -6.14 -1.75
N ALA A 255 20.46 -5.90 -2.63
CA ALA A 255 20.76 -5.64 -4.03
C ALA A 255 20.41 -4.20 -4.38
N SER A 256 21.42 -3.40 -4.64
CA SER A 256 21.28 -2.21 -5.47
C SER A 256 20.93 -2.69 -6.88
N LEU A 257 19.75 -2.34 -7.38
CA LEU A 257 19.30 -2.72 -8.72
C LEU A 257 19.61 -1.58 -9.69
N THR A 258 20.85 -1.54 -10.16
CA THR A 258 21.34 -0.56 -11.15
C THR A 258 20.95 -0.89 -12.61
N ALA A 259 20.30 -2.04 -12.83
CA ALA A 259 20.04 -2.56 -14.18
C ALA A 259 18.61 -2.36 -14.68
N LEU A 260 17.75 -1.65 -13.94
CA LEU A 260 16.39 -1.35 -14.41
C LEU A 260 16.40 -0.07 -15.25
N PRO A 261 15.68 -0.03 -16.39
CA PRO A 261 15.65 1.14 -17.26
C PRO A 261 14.73 2.23 -16.68
N ASP A 262 15.21 3.48 -16.58
CA ASP A 262 14.41 4.70 -16.37
C ASP A 262 13.21 4.58 -15.41
N ILE A 263 13.42 4.03 -14.20
CA ILE A 263 12.36 3.85 -13.19
C ILE A 263 11.84 5.23 -12.74
N VAL A 264 10.53 5.33 -12.62
CA VAL A 264 9.83 6.56 -12.19
C VAL A 264 9.05 6.38 -10.89
N SER A 265 8.78 5.13 -10.49
CA SER A 265 8.09 4.84 -9.21
C SER A 265 8.42 3.44 -8.73
N VAL A 266 8.41 3.25 -7.42
CA VAL A 266 8.57 1.97 -6.73
C VAL A 266 7.43 1.74 -5.75
N SER A 267 6.91 0.51 -5.71
CA SER A 267 5.87 0.10 -4.75
C SER A 267 6.31 -1.18 -4.05
N VAL A 268 6.17 -1.19 -2.74
CA VAL A 268 6.53 -2.33 -1.87
C VAL A 268 5.34 -2.66 -0.99
N ARG A 269 4.88 -3.91 -1.04
CA ARG A 269 3.80 -4.39 -0.16
C ARG A 269 4.06 -5.85 0.22
N GLY A 270 3.88 -6.18 1.50
CA GLY A 270 4.21 -7.50 2.02
C GLY A 270 5.66 -7.87 1.70
N LEU A 271 5.86 -8.94 0.96
CA LEU A 271 7.17 -9.39 0.47
C LEU A 271 7.47 -8.94 -0.96
N GLY A 272 6.47 -8.50 -1.72
CA GLY A 272 6.58 -8.13 -3.13
C GLY A 272 7.10 -6.71 -3.34
N THR A 273 7.79 -6.51 -4.45
CA THR A 273 8.23 -5.20 -4.90
C THR A 273 7.93 -5.06 -6.39
N CYS A 274 7.40 -3.90 -6.79
CA CYS A 274 7.21 -3.56 -8.19
C CYS A 274 7.79 -2.18 -8.48
N ALA A 275 8.25 -1.97 -9.71
CA ALA A 275 8.72 -0.69 -10.21
C ALA A 275 8.06 -0.39 -11.56
N LEU A 276 7.77 0.88 -11.79
CA LEU A 276 7.24 1.40 -13.05
C LEU A 276 8.36 2.17 -13.75
N ASP A 277 8.58 1.88 -15.03
CA ASP A 277 9.51 2.66 -15.85
C ASP A 277 8.80 3.77 -16.64
N ARG A 278 9.57 4.70 -17.20
CA ARG A 278 9.06 5.83 -17.99
C ARG A 278 8.31 5.40 -19.27
N ALA A 279 8.57 4.21 -19.78
CA ALA A 279 7.84 3.64 -20.92
C ALA A 279 6.47 3.08 -20.52
N GLY A 280 6.15 3.05 -19.20
CA GLY A 280 4.93 2.47 -18.65
C GLY A 280 5.00 0.96 -18.53
N GLU A 281 6.19 0.36 -18.53
CA GLU A 281 6.39 -1.05 -18.25
C GLU A 281 6.52 -1.29 -16.76
N VAL A 282 5.97 -2.40 -16.27
CA VAL A 282 6.01 -2.80 -14.86
C VAL A 282 6.99 -3.96 -14.69
N TRP A 283 7.82 -3.86 -13.66
CA TRP A 283 8.80 -4.86 -13.25
C TRP A 283 8.51 -5.29 -11.83
N CYS A 284 8.29 -6.58 -11.56
CA CYS A 284 8.01 -7.07 -10.22
C CYS A 284 8.98 -8.18 -9.81
N TRP A 285 9.27 -8.27 -8.51
CA TRP A 285 10.15 -9.28 -7.92
C TRP A 285 9.84 -9.54 -6.45
N ASN A 286 10.56 -10.52 -5.87
CA ASN A 286 10.36 -11.02 -4.53
C ASN A 286 8.94 -11.54 -4.27
N GLY A 287 8.40 -12.21 -5.27
CA GLY A 287 7.05 -12.76 -5.19
C GLY A 287 6.85 -13.98 -6.09
N TRP A 288 5.75 -14.66 -5.85
CA TRP A 288 5.25 -15.74 -6.70
C TRP A 288 4.33 -15.17 -7.78
N LEU A 289 3.57 -15.17 -8.31
CA LEU A 289 2.55 -14.58 -9.20
C LEU A 289 2.86 -13.13 -9.62
N VAL A 290 4.08 -12.86 -10.07
CA VAL A 290 4.52 -11.49 -10.41
C VAL A 290 3.94 -10.95 -11.73
N GLY A 291 3.08 -11.70 -12.42
CA GLY A 291 2.44 -11.24 -13.66
C GLY A 291 3.21 -11.59 -14.94
N ASP A 292 4.16 -12.51 -14.86
CA ASP A 292 5.01 -12.98 -15.97
C ASP A 292 4.48 -14.26 -16.67
N GLY A 293 3.24 -14.64 -16.37
CA GLY A 293 2.62 -15.85 -16.94
C GLY A 293 3.00 -17.15 -16.23
N THR A 294 3.76 -17.08 -15.12
CA THR A 294 4.23 -18.27 -14.40
C THR A 294 3.88 -18.22 -12.90
N VAL A 295 4.02 -19.36 -12.23
CA VAL A 295 3.91 -19.47 -10.77
C VAL A 295 5.29 -19.55 -10.10
N ALA A 296 6.36 -19.22 -10.80
CA ALA A 296 7.72 -19.31 -10.25
C ALA A 296 8.01 -18.12 -9.33
N TYR A 297 8.69 -18.37 -8.21
CA TYR A 297 9.22 -17.29 -7.38
C TYR A 297 10.28 -16.49 -8.14
N ARG A 298 10.13 -15.18 -8.18
CA ARG A 298 11.09 -14.29 -8.82
C ARG A 298 11.84 -13.49 -7.77
N SER A 299 13.12 -13.77 -7.59
CA SER A 299 14.00 -13.01 -6.69
C SER A 299 14.61 -11.77 -7.36
N ALA A 300 14.59 -11.69 -8.68
CA ALA A 300 15.10 -10.58 -9.48
C ALA A 300 13.97 -9.89 -10.25
N PRO A 301 14.13 -8.58 -10.57
CA PRO A 301 13.15 -7.85 -11.37
C PRO A 301 12.77 -8.60 -12.65
N THR A 302 11.49 -8.87 -12.77
CA THR A 302 10.93 -9.61 -13.91
C THR A 302 9.84 -8.75 -14.53
N LYS A 303 9.88 -8.61 -15.85
CA LYS A 303 8.92 -7.79 -16.58
C LYS A 303 7.54 -8.45 -16.55
N VAL A 304 6.53 -7.68 -16.17
CA VAL A 304 5.12 -8.08 -16.21
C VAL A 304 4.66 -8.15 -17.66
N ILE A 305 3.91 -9.18 -18.03
CA ILE A 305 3.40 -9.32 -19.39
C ILE A 305 2.37 -8.23 -19.68
N ARG A 306 2.60 -7.41 -20.69
CA ARG A 306 1.68 -6.41 -21.15
C ARG A 306 0.61 -7.05 -22.05
N LEU A 307 -0.64 -7.06 -21.61
CA LEU A 307 -1.74 -7.44 -22.49
C LEU A 307 -2.18 -6.21 -23.29
N TYR A 308 -2.02 -6.25 -24.61
CA TYR A 308 -2.62 -5.26 -25.50
C TYR A 308 -4.15 -5.49 -25.62
N PRO A 309 -4.97 -4.45 -25.81
CA PRO A 309 -6.39 -4.61 -26.12
C PRO A 309 -6.53 -5.43 -27.42
N GLY A 310 -6.89 -6.71 -27.29
CA GLY A 310 -7.00 -7.63 -28.44
C GLY A 310 -6.52 -9.06 -28.16
N GLY A 311 -5.95 -9.32 -26.97
CA GLY A 311 -5.73 -10.70 -26.48
C GLY A 311 -4.59 -11.47 -27.15
N SER A 312 -3.66 -10.82 -27.87
CA SER A 312 -2.45 -11.48 -28.36
C SER A 312 -1.24 -11.02 -27.54
N SER A 313 -0.62 -11.96 -26.83
CA SER A 313 0.75 -11.80 -26.32
C SER A 313 1.68 -11.62 -27.53
N LEU A 314 2.45 -10.53 -27.57
CA LEU A 314 3.60 -10.49 -28.47
C LEU A 314 4.73 -11.34 -27.88
N PRO A 315 5.49 -12.02 -28.74
CA PRO A 315 6.56 -12.93 -28.34
C PRO A 315 7.72 -12.22 -27.63
#